data_1b36801d7d87c95069921dc16b328155
#
_entry.id   1b36801d7d87c95069921dc16b328155
#
_cell.length_a   1.000
_cell.length_b   1.000
_cell.length_c   1.000
_cell.angle_alpha   90.00
_cell.angle_beta   90.00
_cell.angle_gamma   90.00
#
_symmetry.space_group_name_H-M   'P 1'
#
loop_
_entity.id
_entity.type
_entity.pdbx_description
1 polymer ?
#
loop_
_entity_poly.entity_id
_entity_poly.type
_entity_poly.pdbx_seq_one_letter_code
_entity_poly.pdbx_strand_id
1 'polypeptide(L)'
;MKLSAFSAPGRFYRGNLHTHSTLSDGIFSPAEVCRRYQAEGYDFIALTDHMIGLYDYPIADTVSFRTETFTTILGAELHSGTMQNGELWHILAVGLPADFEPADAPGFVPVAGQETGPELARRAVDAGAFVAIAHPQWSGMTLEDARSLTAAHAVEIYNHGCAMGCDRADGFQYADLMLSEGRDLTMIATDDAHFSELDHFGGWVMVRSETLDPEALLSALKAGNFYSSQGPEMHVVEIIDDTVIVESSSVVSVIIQGHGSASQASHGTSMTRTE
;
A
#
# COMPACT_ATOMS: atom_id res chain seq x y z
N MET A 1 -1.59 24.80 8.78
CA MET A 1 -1.10 23.95 7.68
C MET A 1 -2.16 22.92 7.36
N LYS A 2 -2.57 22.77 6.12
CA LYS A 2 -3.47 21.65 5.73
C LYS A 2 -2.60 20.47 5.33
N LEU A 3 -2.95 19.28 5.76
CA LEU A 3 -2.34 18.06 5.24
C LEU A 3 -2.69 17.92 3.75
N SER A 4 -1.73 17.54 2.90
CA SER A 4 -1.89 17.52 1.44
C SER A 4 -3.13 16.73 1.00
N ALA A 5 -3.38 15.56 1.57
CA ALA A 5 -4.54 14.72 1.25
C ALA A 5 -5.89 15.42 1.44
N PHE A 6 -6.03 16.32 2.43
CA PHE A 6 -7.29 17.01 2.74
C PHE A 6 -7.42 18.40 2.10
N SER A 7 -6.35 18.91 1.47
CA SER A 7 -6.35 20.17 0.74
C SER A 7 -6.29 20.02 -0.78
N ALA A 8 -5.94 18.85 -1.29
CA ALA A 8 -5.92 18.56 -2.71
C ALA A 8 -7.34 18.65 -3.32
N PRO A 9 -7.48 19.05 -4.59
CA PRO A 9 -8.79 19.05 -5.27
C PRO A 9 -9.33 17.65 -5.47
N GLY A 10 -10.64 17.55 -5.75
CA GLY A 10 -11.31 16.29 -6.06
C GLY A 10 -11.99 15.63 -4.85
N ARG A 11 -12.23 14.33 -4.95
CA ARG A 11 -12.84 13.48 -3.93
C ARG A 11 -11.93 12.31 -3.56
N PHE A 12 -12.23 11.65 -2.46
CA PHE A 12 -11.58 10.40 -2.11
C PHE A 12 -12.15 9.22 -2.93
N TYR A 13 -11.25 8.36 -3.40
CA TYR A 13 -11.51 7.11 -4.08
C TYR A 13 -10.95 5.96 -3.23
N ARG A 14 -11.77 4.95 -2.96
CA ARG A 14 -11.37 3.76 -2.20
C ARG A 14 -10.62 2.79 -3.10
N GLY A 15 -9.40 2.41 -2.71
CA GLY A 15 -8.60 1.47 -3.50
C GLY A 15 -7.83 0.46 -2.68
N ASN A 16 -7.57 -0.71 -3.27
CA ASN A 16 -6.61 -1.68 -2.75
C ASN A 16 -5.38 -1.75 -3.65
N LEU A 17 -4.20 -1.78 -3.04
CA LEU A 17 -2.92 -1.71 -3.77
C LEU A 17 -2.17 -3.05 -3.77
N HIS A 18 -2.65 -4.09 -3.06
CA HIS A 18 -2.00 -5.37 -2.92
C HIS A 18 -3.02 -6.50 -2.97
N THR A 19 -3.01 -7.28 -4.06
CA THR A 19 -3.88 -8.44 -4.24
C THR A 19 -3.36 -9.33 -5.37
N HIS A 20 -3.67 -10.62 -5.31
CA HIS A 20 -3.19 -11.66 -6.19
C HIS A 20 -4.30 -12.31 -6.99
N SER A 21 -3.94 -12.93 -8.12
CA SER A 21 -4.84 -13.66 -8.99
C SER A 21 -4.26 -15.02 -9.36
N THR A 22 -4.95 -15.76 -10.23
CA THR A 22 -4.44 -17.02 -10.81
C THR A 22 -3.24 -16.83 -11.73
N LEU A 23 -2.75 -15.61 -11.94
CA LEU A 23 -1.48 -15.37 -12.62
C LEU A 23 -0.28 -15.61 -11.69
N SER A 24 -0.51 -15.60 -10.37
CA SER A 24 0.43 -16.12 -9.37
C SER A 24 -0.24 -17.20 -8.52
N ASP A 25 -0.56 -16.96 -7.28
CA ASP A 25 -1.06 -17.93 -6.29
C ASP A 25 -2.43 -17.56 -5.69
N GLY A 26 -3.07 -16.53 -6.19
CA GLY A 26 -4.47 -16.24 -5.90
C GLY A 26 -5.41 -17.26 -6.56
N ILE A 27 -6.60 -17.48 -5.99
CA ILE A 27 -7.54 -18.51 -6.49
C ILE A 27 -8.49 -18.01 -7.58
N PHE A 28 -8.60 -16.70 -7.82
CA PHE A 28 -9.49 -16.13 -8.82
C PHE A 28 -8.74 -15.53 -9.99
N SER A 29 -9.37 -15.58 -11.18
CA SER A 29 -8.83 -14.88 -12.35
C SER A 29 -8.78 -13.37 -12.15
N PRO A 30 -7.91 -12.62 -12.87
CA PRO A 30 -7.87 -11.16 -12.83
C PRO A 30 -9.25 -10.50 -12.99
N ALA A 31 -10.07 -11.01 -13.90
CA ALA A 31 -11.43 -10.51 -14.12
C ALA A 31 -12.32 -10.68 -12.89
N GLU A 32 -12.26 -11.84 -12.23
CA GLU A 32 -13.07 -12.13 -11.03
C GLU A 32 -12.59 -11.33 -9.82
N VAL A 33 -11.27 -11.12 -9.65
CA VAL A 33 -10.72 -10.24 -8.62
C VAL A 33 -11.24 -8.81 -8.80
N CYS A 34 -11.12 -8.24 -10.00
CA CYS A 34 -11.64 -6.90 -10.31
C CYS A 34 -13.15 -6.80 -10.02
N ARG A 35 -13.93 -7.80 -10.47
CA ARG A 35 -15.38 -7.83 -10.24
C ARG A 35 -15.74 -7.85 -8.74
N ARG A 36 -14.99 -8.59 -7.92
CA ARG A 36 -15.22 -8.69 -6.47
C ARG A 36 -14.96 -7.36 -5.76
N TYR A 37 -13.82 -6.73 -6.03
CA TYR A 37 -13.51 -5.42 -5.47
C TYR A 37 -14.51 -4.35 -5.90
N GLN A 38 -14.90 -4.34 -7.18
CA GLN A 38 -15.94 -3.43 -7.66
C GLN A 38 -17.29 -3.67 -6.96
N ALA A 39 -17.69 -4.94 -6.76
CA ALA A 39 -18.94 -5.29 -6.08
C ALA A 39 -18.94 -4.89 -4.60
N GLU A 40 -17.77 -4.86 -3.95
CA GLU A 40 -17.58 -4.41 -2.56
C GLU A 40 -17.48 -2.88 -2.43
N GLY A 41 -17.60 -2.16 -3.53
CA GLY A 41 -17.61 -0.69 -3.54
C GLY A 41 -16.24 -0.04 -3.56
N TYR A 42 -15.21 -0.74 -4.03
CA TYR A 42 -13.93 -0.11 -4.35
C TYR A 42 -14.04 0.63 -5.69
N ASP A 43 -13.41 1.79 -5.75
CA ASP A 43 -13.30 2.60 -6.97
C ASP A 43 -12.13 2.12 -7.84
N PHE A 44 -11.07 1.57 -7.25
CA PHE A 44 -9.91 1.07 -8.01
C PHE A 44 -9.14 -0.02 -7.27
N ILE A 45 -8.34 -0.78 -8.02
CA ILE A 45 -7.31 -1.68 -7.47
C ILE A 45 -6.02 -1.62 -8.30
N ALA A 46 -4.92 -2.02 -7.66
CA ALA A 46 -3.75 -2.53 -8.35
C ALA A 46 -3.71 -4.06 -8.13
N LEU A 47 -3.73 -4.83 -9.22
CA LEU A 47 -3.50 -6.26 -9.18
C LEU A 47 -1.98 -6.48 -9.24
N THR A 48 -1.43 -7.11 -8.21
CA THR A 48 0.02 -7.13 -7.92
C THR A 48 0.52 -8.55 -7.72
N ASP A 49 0.20 -9.43 -8.69
CA ASP A 49 0.69 -10.80 -8.71
C ASP A 49 2.22 -10.87 -8.52
N HIS A 50 2.70 -11.95 -7.90
CA HIS A 50 4.12 -12.19 -7.68
C HIS A 50 4.90 -12.26 -8.99
N MET A 51 5.79 -11.30 -9.24
CA MET A 51 6.59 -11.21 -10.45
C MET A 51 7.86 -12.06 -10.32
N ILE A 52 7.69 -13.38 -10.36
CA ILE A 52 8.76 -14.39 -10.29
C ILE A 52 8.65 -15.40 -11.43
N GLY A 53 9.76 -16.09 -11.72
CA GLY A 53 9.85 -17.07 -12.81
C GLY A 53 8.90 -18.26 -12.67
N LEU A 54 8.56 -18.66 -11.43
CA LEU A 54 7.57 -19.70 -11.16
C LEU A 54 6.23 -19.43 -11.85
N TYR A 55 5.88 -18.14 -12.03
CA TYR A 55 4.63 -17.68 -12.63
C TYR A 55 4.84 -16.96 -13.97
N ASP A 56 6.02 -17.10 -14.59
CA ASP A 56 6.37 -16.46 -15.86
C ASP A 56 6.36 -14.90 -15.77
N TYR A 57 6.73 -14.37 -14.60
CA TYR A 57 6.89 -12.92 -14.33
C TYR A 57 5.68 -12.06 -14.71
N PRO A 58 4.48 -12.31 -14.20
CA PRO A 58 3.28 -11.63 -14.66
C PRO A 58 3.22 -10.16 -14.27
N ILE A 59 2.74 -9.32 -15.21
CA ILE A 59 2.07 -8.05 -14.95
C ILE A 59 0.70 -8.17 -15.58
N ALA A 60 -0.35 -8.22 -14.77
CA ALA A 60 -1.71 -8.46 -15.24
C ALA A 60 -2.22 -7.32 -16.11
N ASP A 61 -2.59 -7.57 -17.37
CA ASP A 61 -3.35 -6.61 -18.18
C ASP A 61 -4.80 -6.54 -17.70
N THR A 62 -5.10 -5.51 -16.93
CA THR A 62 -6.42 -5.27 -16.33
C THR A 62 -7.21 -4.14 -17.01
N VAL A 63 -6.69 -3.58 -18.11
CA VAL A 63 -7.30 -2.43 -18.81
C VAL A 63 -8.73 -2.72 -19.27
N SER A 64 -8.99 -3.94 -19.74
CA SER A 64 -10.31 -4.37 -20.22
C SER A 64 -11.39 -4.47 -19.13
N PHE A 65 -11.01 -4.44 -17.84
CA PHE A 65 -11.95 -4.53 -16.71
C PHE A 65 -12.36 -3.14 -16.17
N ARG A 66 -11.78 -2.06 -16.71
CA ARG A 66 -12.13 -0.69 -16.32
C ARG A 66 -13.54 -0.33 -16.80
N THR A 67 -14.25 0.47 -15.98
CA THR A 67 -15.60 0.99 -16.26
C THR A 67 -15.65 2.49 -15.93
N GLU A 68 -16.80 3.12 -16.05
CA GLU A 68 -16.99 4.53 -15.63
C GLU A 68 -16.83 4.74 -14.11
N THR A 69 -17.05 3.69 -13.31
CA THR A 69 -17.05 3.75 -11.84
C THR A 69 -15.96 2.91 -11.18
N PHE A 70 -15.15 2.21 -11.96
CA PHE A 70 -14.07 1.36 -11.44
C PHE A 70 -12.87 1.39 -12.41
N THR A 71 -11.67 1.54 -11.86
CA THR A 71 -10.45 1.50 -12.66
C THR A 71 -9.38 0.59 -12.04
N THR A 72 -8.31 0.36 -12.79
CA THR A 72 -7.18 -0.46 -12.36
C THR A 72 -5.88 0.25 -12.66
N ILE A 73 -4.88 0.06 -11.82
CA ILE A 73 -3.50 0.49 -12.04
C ILE A 73 -2.65 -0.76 -12.20
N LEU A 74 -1.81 -0.83 -13.23
CA LEU A 74 -0.90 -1.96 -13.42
C LEU A 74 0.11 -2.01 -12.28
N GLY A 75 0.46 -3.20 -11.83
CA GLY A 75 1.42 -3.37 -10.75
C GLY A 75 1.89 -4.80 -10.62
N ALA A 76 2.84 -5.02 -9.74
CA ALA A 76 3.33 -6.33 -9.35
C ALA A 76 3.91 -6.29 -7.94
N GLU A 77 3.93 -7.42 -7.28
CA GLU A 77 4.81 -7.65 -6.15
C GLU A 77 6.14 -8.18 -6.67
N LEU A 78 7.17 -7.35 -6.54
CA LEU A 78 8.50 -7.59 -7.07
C LEU A 78 9.36 -8.35 -6.08
N HIS A 79 10.19 -9.25 -6.59
CA HIS A 79 11.07 -10.06 -5.77
C HIS A 79 12.51 -10.02 -6.29
N SER A 80 13.47 -9.95 -5.40
CA SER A 80 14.89 -10.02 -5.73
C SER A 80 15.75 -10.22 -4.48
N GLY A 81 16.96 -10.73 -4.68
CA GLY A 81 18.02 -10.75 -3.69
C GLY A 81 17.62 -11.36 -2.34
N THR A 82 18.33 -10.96 -1.30
CA THR A 82 18.20 -11.53 0.05
C THR A 82 18.20 -10.43 1.09
N MET A 83 17.24 -10.44 2.01
CA MET A 83 17.27 -9.65 3.25
C MET A 83 18.29 -10.22 4.25
N GLN A 84 18.55 -9.50 5.35
CA GLN A 84 19.49 -9.93 6.38
C GLN A 84 19.09 -11.26 7.06
N ASN A 85 17.80 -11.56 7.12
CA ASN A 85 17.29 -12.82 7.68
C ASN A 85 17.40 -14.02 6.70
N GLY A 86 17.86 -13.80 5.46
CA GLY A 86 17.98 -14.82 4.43
C GLY A 86 16.74 -14.99 3.54
N GLU A 87 15.65 -14.29 3.82
CA GLU A 87 14.43 -14.32 3.02
C GLU A 87 14.52 -13.43 1.78
N LEU A 88 13.69 -13.73 0.79
CA LEU A 88 13.55 -12.97 -0.43
C LEU A 88 12.94 -11.59 -0.15
N TRP A 89 13.34 -10.56 -0.89
CA TRP A 89 12.65 -9.28 -0.86
C TRP A 89 11.27 -9.38 -1.48
N HIS A 90 10.31 -8.73 -0.83
CA HIS A 90 8.97 -8.46 -1.31
C HIS A 90 8.78 -6.94 -1.41
N ILE A 91 8.51 -6.44 -2.60
CA ILE A 91 8.44 -5.01 -2.88
C ILE A 91 7.19 -4.72 -3.70
N LEU A 92 6.27 -3.98 -3.14
CA LEU A 92 5.05 -3.61 -3.83
C LEU A 92 5.32 -2.47 -4.82
N ALA A 93 4.96 -2.65 -6.09
CA ALA A 93 5.13 -1.65 -7.14
C ALA A 93 3.82 -1.44 -7.91
N VAL A 94 3.28 -0.23 -7.85
CA VAL A 94 2.01 0.19 -8.47
C VAL A 94 2.29 1.25 -9.53
N GLY A 95 1.78 1.07 -10.74
CA GLY A 95 2.05 1.94 -11.88
C GLY A 95 3.27 1.50 -12.70
N LEU A 96 3.58 0.19 -12.70
CA LEU A 96 4.61 -0.36 -13.57
C LEU A 96 4.18 -0.32 -15.05
N PRO A 97 5.10 -0.07 -15.99
CA PRO A 97 4.85 -0.34 -17.40
C PRO A 97 4.70 -1.84 -17.64
N ALA A 98 3.88 -2.22 -18.63
CA ALA A 98 3.60 -3.63 -18.93
C ALA A 98 4.83 -4.42 -19.39
N ASP A 99 5.86 -3.73 -19.86
CA ASP A 99 7.14 -4.27 -20.33
C ASP A 99 8.26 -4.08 -19.30
N PHE A 100 7.94 -3.87 -18.04
CA PHE A 100 8.95 -3.77 -16.99
C PHE A 100 9.74 -5.07 -16.89
N GLU A 101 11.06 -4.96 -17.02
CA GLU A 101 11.97 -6.12 -16.98
C GLU A 101 12.01 -6.71 -15.57
N PRO A 102 11.73 -8.01 -15.39
CA PRO A 102 11.80 -8.65 -14.09
C PRO A 102 13.23 -8.70 -13.54
N ALA A 103 13.36 -8.85 -12.21
CA ALA A 103 14.61 -9.31 -11.63
C ALA A 103 14.78 -10.83 -11.90
N ASP A 104 16.00 -11.34 -11.79
CA ASP A 104 16.27 -12.78 -11.90
C ASP A 104 15.86 -13.50 -10.60
N ALA A 105 14.54 -13.61 -10.38
CA ALA A 105 13.91 -14.28 -9.26
C ALA A 105 13.11 -15.49 -9.75
N PRO A 106 13.74 -16.68 -9.88
CA PRO A 106 13.07 -17.85 -10.47
C PRO A 106 11.92 -18.40 -9.62
N GLY A 107 11.88 -18.09 -8.33
CA GLY A 107 10.88 -18.51 -7.37
C GLY A 107 11.04 -17.82 -6.04
N PHE A 108 10.41 -18.33 -4.99
CA PHE A 108 10.46 -17.77 -3.63
C PHE A 108 11.77 -18.05 -2.86
N VAL A 109 12.77 -18.61 -3.51
CA VAL A 109 14.07 -18.86 -2.90
C VAL A 109 15.09 -17.87 -3.46
N PRO A 110 15.80 -17.11 -2.61
CA PRO A 110 16.82 -16.17 -3.07
C PRO A 110 17.94 -16.86 -3.85
N VAL A 111 18.40 -16.22 -4.91
CA VAL A 111 19.51 -16.70 -5.75
C VAL A 111 20.70 -15.75 -5.60
N ALA A 112 21.89 -16.29 -5.40
CA ALA A 112 23.11 -15.50 -5.23
C ALA A 112 23.46 -14.71 -6.49
N GLY A 113 23.89 -13.46 -6.32
CA GLY A 113 24.34 -12.59 -7.41
C GLY A 113 23.22 -11.85 -8.14
N GLN A 114 21.99 -11.94 -7.66
CA GLN A 114 20.85 -11.17 -8.17
C GLN A 114 20.95 -9.68 -7.80
N GLU A 115 20.17 -8.87 -8.53
CA GLU A 115 19.85 -7.50 -8.16
C GLU A 115 19.34 -7.44 -6.73
N THR A 116 19.79 -6.51 -5.93
CA THR A 116 19.32 -6.35 -4.54
C THR A 116 17.91 -5.73 -4.50
N GLY A 117 17.17 -5.95 -3.41
CA GLY A 117 15.86 -5.32 -3.22
C GLY A 117 15.91 -3.78 -3.34
N PRO A 118 16.89 -3.07 -2.73
CA PRO A 118 17.04 -1.63 -2.91
C PRO A 118 17.31 -1.18 -4.35
N GLU A 119 18.07 -1.94 -5.14
CA GLU A 119 18.31 -1.67 -6.57
C GLU A 119 17.03 -1.86 -7.38
N LEU A 120 16.31 -2.96 -7.14
CA LEU A 120 15.02 -3.24 -7.78
C LEU A 120 13.97 -2.16 -7.46
N ALA A 121 13.85 -1.76 -6.18
CA ALA A 121 12.97 -0.68 -5.76
C ALA A 121 13.28 0.64 -6.48
N ARG A 122 14.56 0.98 -6.61
CA ARG A 122 15.01 2.17 -7.36
C ARG A 122 14.61 2.08 -8.82
N ARG A 123 14.86 0.94 -9.46
CA ARG A 123 14.51 0.71 -10.87
C ARG A 123 13.01 0.80 -11.12
N ALA A 124 12.18 0.30 -10.20
CA ALA A 124 10.72 0.43 -10.29
C ALA A 124 10.28 1.91 -10.17
N VAL A 125 10.88 2.68 -9.25
CA VAL A 125 10.62 4.13 -9.12
C VAL A 125 11.04 4.88 -10.39
N ASP A 126 12.22 4.56 -10.95
CA ASP A 126 12.72 5.18 -12.17
C ASP A 126 11.83 4.84 -13.40
N ALA A 127 11.18 3.68 -13.39
CA ALA A 127 10.17 3.28 -14.37
C ALA A 127 8.80 3.97 -14.17
N GLY A 128 8.64 4.74 -13.10
CA GLY A 128 7.44 5.52 -12.82
C GLY A 128 6.50 4.94 -11.78
N ALA A 129 6.82 3.82 -11.14
CA ALA A 129 5.95 3.21 -10.14
C ALA A 129 5.90 3.99 -8.80
N PHE A 130 4.80 3.87 -8.10
CA PHE A 130 4.72 4.07 -6.65
C PHE A 130 5.19 2.78 -5.98
N VAL A 131 6.20 2.87 -5.13
CA VAL A 131 6.83 1.71 -4.49
C VAL A 131 6.58 1.74 -2.99
N ALA A 132 6.20 0.60 -2.41
CA ALA A 132 6.02 0.45 -0.97
C ALA A 132 6.77 -0.78 -0.43
N ILE A 133 7.17 -0.69 0.83
CA ILE A 133 7.71 -1.79 1.62
C ILE A 133 6.54 -2.70 1.99
N ALA A 134 6.49 -3.91 1.41
CA ALA A 134 5.41 -4.86 1.63
C ALA A 134 5.57 -5.58 2.99
N HIS A 135 4.48 -5.78 3.70
CA HIS A 135 4.32 -6.58 4.94
C HIS A 135 5.60 -6.85 5.76
N PRO A 136 6.28 -5.79 6.27
CA PRO A 136 7.62 -5.94 6.85
C PRO A 136 7.68 -6.88 8.07
N GLN A 137 6.61 -6.96 8.88
CA GLN A 137 6.54 -7.87 10.01
C GLN A 137 6.44 -9.33 9.56
N TRP A 138 5.63 -9.62 8.55
CA TRP A 138 5.49 -10.97 7.99
C TRP A 138 6.81 -11.47 7.42
N SER A 139 7.50 -10.63 6.66
CA SER A 139 8.80 -10.94 6.06
C SER A 139 9.92 -11.09 7.08
N GLY A 140 9.68 -10.75 8.37
CA GLY A 140 10.72 -10.72 9.37
C GLY A 140 11.83 -9.72 9.04
N MET A 141 11.49 -8.65 8.34
CA MET A 141 12.40 -7.61 7.89
C MET A 141 13.09 -6.94 9.08
N THR A 142 14.38 -6.68 8.97
CA THR A 142 15.07 -5.85 9.98
C THR A 142 14.84 -4.37 9.68
N LEU A 143 15.05 -3.51 10.68
CA LEU A 143 14.95 -2.06 10.45
C LEU A 143 16.03 -1.57 9.46
N GLU A 144 17.20 -2.21 9.43
CA GLU A 144 18.26 -1.91 8.47
C GLU A 144 17.85 -2.29 7.04
N ASP A 145 17.15 -3.42 6.84
CA ASP A 145 16.57 -3.77 5.55
C ASP A 145 15.58 -2.69 5.12
N ALA A 146 14.63 -2.31 5.97
CA ALA A 146 13.66 -1.26 5.68
C ALA A 146 14.31 0.10 5.35
N ARG A 147 15.35 0.49 6.10
CA ARG A 147 16.14 1.71 5.84
C ARG A 147 16.84 1.68 4.49
N SER A 148 17.30 0.50 4.04
CA SER A 148 18.00 0.34 2.77
C SER A 148 17.12 0.63 1.55
N LEU A 149 15.80 0.43 1.65
CA LEU A 149 14.82 0.73 0.60
C LEU A 149 14.59 2.26 0.45
N THR A 150 15.66 3.00 0.22
CA THR A 150 15.64 4.48 0.19
C THR A 150 14.74 5.06 -0.89
N ALA A 151 14.40 4.29 -1.92
CA ALA A 151 13.52 4.70 -3.00
C ALA A 151 12.03 4.54 -2.69
N ALA A 152 11.67 3.77 -1.66
CA ALA A 152 10.26 3.52 -1.35
C ALA A 152 9.54 4.80 -0.93
N HIS A 153 8.31 4.98 -1.42
CA HIS A 153 7.40 6.08 -1.09
C HIS A 153 6.58 5.80 0.18
N ALA A 154 6.36 4.51 0.48
CA ALA A 154 5.47 4.10 1.56
C ALA A 154 5.92 2.84 2.28
N VAL A 155 5.34 2.62 3.46
CA VAL A 155 5.37 1.35 4.20
C VAL A 155 3.94 0.82 4.29
N GLU A 156 3.76 -0.46 4.06
CA GLU A 156 2.52 -1.17 4.35
C GLU A 156 2.42 -1.37 5.86
N ILE A 157 1.61 -0.49 6.51
CA ILE A 157 1.45 -0.48 7.97
C ILE A 157 0.39 -1.46 8.44
N TYR A 158 -0.46 -1.94 7.53
CA TYR A 158 -1.43 -2.99 7.76
C TYR A 158 -1.61 -3.81 6.49
N ASN A 159 -1.51 -5.13 6.66
CA ASN A 159 -1.74 -6.12 5.62
C ASN A 159 -2.78 -7.13 6.13
N HIS A 160 -3.96 -7.18 5.47
CA HIS A 160 -5.08 -7.97 5.98
C HIS A 160 -4.84 -9.47 5.83
N GLY A 161 -4.22 -9.93 4.75
CA GLY A 161 -3.87 -11.34 4.55
C GLY A 161 -2.92 -11.83 5.63
N CYS A 162 -1.90 -11.05 5.97
CA CYS A 162 -1.00 -11.37 7.07
C CYS A 162 -1.70 -11.35 8.44
N ALA A 163 -2.70 -10.45 8.64
CA ALA A 163 -3.50 -10.43 9.86
C ALA A 163 -4.30 -11.74 10.01
N MET A 164 -4.96 -12.18 8.95
CA MET A 164 -5.83 -13.35 8.97
C MET A 164 -5.04 -14.66 8.97
N GLY A 165 -3.93 -14.73 8.23
CA GLY A 165 -3.14 -15.95 8.08
C GLY A 165 -2.18 -16.24 9.25
N CYS A 166 -1.60 -15.22 9.89
CA CYS A 166 -0.53 -15.45 10.88
C CYS A 166 -0.36 -14.38 11.96
N ASP A 167 -1.25 -13.38 12.05
CA ASP A 167 -1.19 -12.25 13.00
C ASP A 167 0.13 -11.44 12.92
N ARG A 168 0.66 -11.25 11.69
CA ARG A 168 1.87 -10.46 11.40
C ARG A 168 1.59 -9.31 10.44
N ALA A 169 0.54 -8.54 10.75
CA ALA A 169 0.03 -7.49 9.88
C ALA A 169 0.71 -6.13 10.05
N ASP A 170 1.48 -5.93 11.14
CA ASP A 170 1.88 -4.60 11.59
C ASP A 170 3.20 -4.14 10.94
N GLY A 171 3.13 -3.03 10.22
CA GLY A 171 4.31 -2.31 9.69
C GLY A 171 4.50 -0.92 10.31
N PHE A 172 3.59 -0.52 11.25
CA PHE A 172 3.59 0.84 11.79
C PHE A 172 4.90 1.21 12.50
N GLN A 173 5.49 0.27 13.23
CA GLN A 173 6.77 0.51 13.92
C GLN A 173 7.89 0.88 12.95
N TYR A 174 7.96 0.27 11.77
CA TYR A 174 8.96 0.60 10.75
C TYR A 174 8.76 2.02 10.22
N ALA A 175 7.51 2.39 9.90
CA ALA A 175 7.18 3.72 9.44
C ALA A 175 7.48 4.78 10.50
N ASP A 176 7.07 4.58 11.76
CA ASP A 176 7.26 5.52 12.87
C ASP A 176 8.75 5.79 13.13
N LEU A 177 9.58 4.75 13.17
CA LEU A 177 11.03 4.89 13.37
C LEU A 177 11.68 5.64 12.21
N MET A 178 11.37 5.31 10.96
CA MET A 178 11.94 5.98 9.80
C MET A 178 11.47 7.43 9.67
N LEU A 179 10.21 7.74 9.98
CA LEU A 179 9.71 9.11 10.06
C LEU A 179 10.42 9.91 11.15
N SER A 180 10.66 9.30 12.32
CA SER A 180 11.41 9.91 13.42
C SER A 180 12.87 10.20 13.05
N GLU A 181 13.44 9.46 12.10
CA GLU A 181 14.76 9.70 11.51
C GLU A 181 14.74 10.78 10.42
N GLY A 182 13.57 11.36 10.12
CA GLY A 182 13.40 12.43 9.13
C GLY A 182 13.18 11.93 7.70
N ARG A 183 12.89 10.67 7.52
CA ARG A 183 12.55 10.12 6.20
C ARG A 183 11.16 10.55 5.78
N ASP A 184 11.01 10.99 4.53
CA ASP A 184 9.71 11.30 3.94
C ASP A 184 9.06 10.01 3.41
N LEU A 185 8.08 9.51 4.14
CA LEU A 185 7.35 8.28 3.85
C LEU A 185 5.86 8.45 4.10
N THR A 186 5.07 7.76 3.32
CA THR A 186 3.63 7.59 3.55
C THR A 186 3.32 6.19 4.10
N MET A 187 2.07 5.95 4.48
CA MET A 187 1.63 4.71 5.10
C MET A 187 0.44 4.16 4.33
N ILE A 188 0.50 2.91 3.87
CA ILE A 188 -0.60 2.23 3.20
C ILE A 188 -1.16 1.10 4.05
N ALA A 189 -2.47 0.85 3.91
CA ALA A 189 -3.14 -0.36 4.35
C ALA A 189 -3.67 -1.09 3.13
N THR A 190 -3.53 -2.40 3.10
CA THR A 190 -3.88 -3.24 1.95
C THR A 190 -4.44 -4.57 2.38
N ASP A 191 -4.88 -5.37 1.41
CA ASP A 191 -5.38 -6.70 1.67
C ASP A 191 -4.33 -7.79 1.52
N ASP A 192 -3.50 -7.76 0.47
CA ASP A 192 -2.66 -8.90 0.08
C ASP A 192 -3.51 -10.17 -0.14
N ALA A 193 -4.65 -9.95 -0.81
CA ALA A 193 -5.70 -10.95 -0.92
C ALA A 193 -5.35 -12.02 -1.95
N HIS A 194 -5.33 -13.28 -1.52
CA HIS A 194 -5.27 -14.47 -2.38
C HIS A 194 -6.65 -15.13 -2.54
N PHE A 195 -7.63 -14.68 -1.72
CA PHE A 195 -9.00 -15.21 -1.65
C PHE A 195 -9.08 -16.68 -1.22
N SER A 196 -8.00 -17.27 -0.77
CA SER A 196 -7.97 -18.62 -0.20
C SER A 196 -8.53 -18.68 1.22
N GLU A 197 -8.56 -17.54 1.89
CA GLU A 197 -9.05 -17.30 3.24
C GLU A 197 -9.93 -16.04 3.31
N LEU A 198 -10.18 -15.50 4.50
CA LEU A 198 -10.87 -14.22 4.69
C LEU A 198 -9.87 -13.05 4.65
N ASP A 199 -8.99 -13.06 3.68
CA ASP A 199 -7.84 -12.19 3.49
C ASP A 199 -8.14 -10.94 2.63
N HIS A 200 -9.41 -10.59 2.46
CA HIS A 200 -9.86 -9.55 1.53
C HIS A 200 -10.80 -8.54 2.18
N PHE A 201 -10.79 -7.30 1.66
CA PHE A 201 -11.66 -6.18 2.04
C PHE A 201 -11.44 -5.66 3.48
N GLY A 202 -10.28 -5.91 4.09
CA GLY A 202 -9.96 -5.53 5.46
C GLY A 202 -9.05 -4.31 5.60
N GLY A 203 -8.32 -3.92 4.53
CA GLY A 203 -7.45 -2.75 4.51
C GLY A 203 -7.48 -2.04 3.16
N TRP A 204 -7.50 -0.70 3.14
CA TRP A 204 -7.51 0.06 1.90
C TRP A 204 -6.90 1.45 2.05
N VAL A 205 -6.65 2.09 0.91
CA VAL A 205 -6.30 3.50 0.81
C VAL A 205 -7.49 4.31 0.31
N MET A 206 -7.61 5.54 0.81
CA MET A 206 -8.56 6.54 0.33
C MET A 206 -7.74 7.62 -0.38
N VAL A 207 -7.70 7.57 -1.71
CA VAL A 207 -6.86 8.45 -2.55
C VAL A 207 -7.65 9.63 -3.03
N ARG A 208 -7.17 10.85 -2.76
CA ARG A 208 -7.82 12.06 -3.23
C ARG A 208 -7.35 12.45 -4.62
N SER A 209 -8.26 12.44 -5.57
CA SER A 209 -8.01 12.77 -6.97
C SER A 209 -9.20 13.53 -7.57
N GLU A 210 -8.96 14.33 -8.60
CA GLU A 210 -10.02 14.99 -9.36
C GLU A 210 -10.82 14.01 -10.23
N THR A 211 -10.15 12.95 -10.70
CA THR A 211 -10.74 11.94 -11.58
C THR A 211 -10.38 10.53 -11.14
N LEU A 212 -11.12 9.55 -11.64
CA LEU A 212 -10.83 8.11 -11.47
C LEU A 212 -9.81 7.59 -12.51
N ASP A 213 -9.11 8.48 -13.19
CA ASP A 213 -8.09 8.11 -14.16
C ASP A 213 -6.87 7.47 -13.45
N PRO A 214 -6.33 6.35 -13.96
CA PRO A 214 -5.21 5.65 -13.34
C PRO A 214 -3.96 6.51 -13.10
N GLU A 215 -3.63 7.39 -14.05
CA GLU A 215 -2.47 8.28 -13.94
C GLU A 215 -2.69 9.38 -12.90
N ALA A 216 -3.93 9.88 -12.78
CA ALA A 216 -4.29 10.85 -11.77
C ALA A 216 -4.23 10.24 -10.36
N LEU A 217 -4.70 9.00 -10.18
CA LEU A 217 -4.61 8.25 -8.93
C LEU A 217 -3.15 7.93 -8.58
N LEU A 218 -2.35 7.48 -9.54
CA LEU A 218 -0.92 7.21 -9.34
C LEU A 218 -0.16 8.48 -8.94
N SER A 219 -0.44 9.60 -9.58
CA SER A 219 0.15 10.89 -9.22
C SER A 219 -0.25 11.31 -7.80
N ALA A 220 -1.50 11.09 -7.40
CA ALA A 220 -1.99 11.39 -6.06
C ALA A 220 -1.33 10.49 -5.00
N LEU A 221 -1.13 9.20 -5.28
CA LEU A 221 -0.38 8.27 -4.43
C LEU A 221 1.06 8.78 -4.20
N LYS A 222 1.77 9.12 -5.27
CA LYS A 222 3.15 9.64 -5.19
C LYS A 222 3.24 10.97 -4.43
N ALA A 223 2.21 11.80 -4.53
CA ALA A 223 2.13 13.08 -3.80
C ALA A 223 1.69 12.93 -2.32
N GLY A 224 1.39 11.71 -1.85
CA GLY A 224 0.87 11.48 -0.50
C GLY A 224 -0.56 12.01 -0.28
N ASN A 225 -1.34 12.18 -1.35
CA ASN A 225 -2.71 12.69 -1.27
C ASN A 225 -3.70 11.56 -0.95
N PHE A 226 -3.46 10.84 0.13
CA PHE A 226 -4.32 9.75 0.58
C PHE A 226 -4.20 9.53 2.09
N TYR A 227 -5.11 8.74 2.63
CA TYR A 227 -5.01 8.14 3.95
C TYR A 227 -5.38 6.66 3.88
N SER A 228 -4.95 5.89 4.87
CA SER A 228 -5.24 4.45 4.99
C SER A 228 -6.35 4.20 5.98
N SER A 229 -7.16 3.16 5.76
CA SER A 229 -8.30 2.84 6.60
C SER A 229 -8.57 1.33 6.67
N GLN A 230 -9.17 0.94 7.79
CA GLN A 230 -9.81 -0.36 8.02
C GLN A 230 -11.31 -0.18 8.37
N GLY A 231 -11.88 1.02 8.16
CA GLY A 231 -13.28 1.31 8.47
C GLY A 231 -13.61 2.79 8.59
N PRO A 232 -12.99 3.55 9.50
CA PRO A 232 -13.30 4.96 9.66
C PRO A 232 -13.05 5.79 8.42
N GLU A 233 -13.99 6.69 8.10
CA GLU A 233 -13.81 7.70 7.07
C GLU A 233 -13.31 8.99 7.70
N MET A 234 -12.29 9.62 7.10
CA MET A 234 -11.80 10.93 7.49
C MET A 234 -12.29 12.00 6.51
N HIS A 235 -12.94 13.03 7.03
CA HIS A 235 -13.53 14.11 6.24
C HIS A 235 -12.65 15.36 6.25
N VAL A 236 -12.08 15.70 7.41
CA VAL A 236 -11.21 16.87 7.59
C VAL A 236 -10.04 16.49 8.49
N VAL A 237 -8.84 16.89 8.11
CA VAL A 237 -7.68 16.97 8.99
C VAL A 237 -6.96 18.29 8.71
N GLU A 238 -7.02 19.20 9.66
CA GLU A 238 -6.43 20.54 9.56
C GLU A 238 -5.58 20.85 10.79
N ILE A 239 -4.52 21.60 10.58
CA ILE A 239 -3.70 22.19 11.65
C ILE A 239 -3.86 23.70 11.56
N ILE A 240 -4.48 24.28 12.59
CA ILE A 240 -4.66 25.73 12.73
C ILE A 240 -3.91 26.16 14.00
N ASP A 241 -2.90 26.99 13.81
CA ASP A 241 -1.94 27.33 14.87
C ASP A 241 -1.36 26.05 15.51
N ASP A 242 -1.61 25.81 16.78
CA ASP A 242 -1.15 24.62 17.52
C ASP A 242 -2.26 23.59 17.75
N THR A 243 -3.38 23.69 17.03
CA THR A 243 -4.54 22.83 17.20
C THR A 243 -4.74 21.95 15.95
N VAL A 244 -4.89 20.63 16.17
CA VAL A 244 -5.26 19.69 15.11
C VAL A 244 -6.77 19.45 15.19
N ILE A 245 -7.45 19.74 14.08
CA ILE A 245 -8.90 19.49 13.92
C ILE A 245 -9.09 18.24 13.08
N VAL A 246 -9.81 17.28 13.61
CA VAL A 246 -10.18 16.04 12.92
C VAL A 246 -11.69 15.91 12.83
N GLU A 247 -12.24 15.75 11.63
CA GLU A 247 -13.63 15.32 11.39
C GLU A 247 -13.64 13.96 10.69
N SER A 248 -14.43 13.03 11.21
CA SER A 248 -14.48 11.65 10.71
C SER A 248 -15.88 11.05 10.85
N SER A 249 -16.09 9.86 10.30
CA SER A 249 -17.18 8.99 10.74
C SER A 249 -17.05 8.73 12.25
N SER A 250 -18.08 8.16 12.88
CA SER A 250 -18.11 7.95 14.33
C SER A 250 -16.95 7.07 14.81
N VAL A 251 -16.15 7.59 15.75
CA VAL A 251 -15.01 6.89 16.36
C VAL A 251 -15.06 7.01 17.90
N VAL A 252 -14.34 6.14 18.58
CA VAL A 252 -14.20 6.15 20.05
C VAL A 252 -12.90 6.82 20.51
N SER A 253 -11.92 6.97 19.61
CA SER A 253 -10.63 7.59 19.92
C SER A 253 -10.05 8.28 18.70
N VAL A 254 -9.42 9.43 18.93
CA VAL A 254 -8.51 10.10 18.02
C VAL A 254 -7.17 10.25 18.73
N ILE A 255 -6.10 9.73 18.14
CA ILE A 255 -4.77 9.78 18.71
C ILE A 255 -3.84 10.46 17.72
N ILE A 256 -3.16 11.49 18.18
CA ILE A 256 -2.13 12.20 17.42
C ILE A 256 -0.80 11.76 17.99
N GLN A 257 0.09 11.28 17.11
CA GLN A 257 1.43 10.87 17.45
C GLN A 257 2.43 11.82 16.81
N GLY A 258 3.43 12.21 17.58
CA GLY A 258 4.56 13.00 17.15
C GLY A 258 5.87 12.27 17.36
N HIS A 259 6.97 12.99 17.25
CA HIS A 259 8.31 12.41 17.43
C HIS A 259 8.51 11.87 18.86
N GLY A 260 9.05 10.65 18.96
CA GLY A 260 9.36 9.98 20.23
C GLY A 260 8.09 9.66 21.02
N SER A 261 8.01 10.11 22.27
CA SER A 261 6.86 9.87 23.15
C SER A 261 5.77 10.96 23.06
N ALA A 262 5.94 11.94 22.17
CA ALA A 262 4.95 12.99 22.01
C ALA A 262 3.65 12.43 21.44
N SER A 263 2.56 12.57 22.19
CA SER A 263 1.23 12.14 21.76
C SER A 263 0.14 12.88 22.49
N GLN A 264 -1.03 12.97 21.85
CA GLN A 264 -2.25 13.45 22.46
C GLN A 264 -3.41 12.56 22.01
N ALA A 265 -4.33 12.25 22.94
CA ALA A 265 -5.47 11.41 22.68
C ALA A 265 -6.75 12.07 23.16
N SER A 266 -7.81 11.93 22.37
CA SER A 266 -9.20 12.26 22.72
C SER A 266 -10.03 10.99 22.67
N HIS A 267 -10.90 10.79 23.64
CA HIS A 267 -11.73 9.61 23.78
C HIS A 267 -13.20 9.98 23.99
N GLY A 268 -14.11 9.19 23.41
CA GLY A 268 -15.56 9.36 23.57
C GLY A 268 -16.31 8.14 23.03
N THR A 269 -17.64 8.18 23.05
CA THR A 269 -18.47 7.03 22.63
C THR A 269 -18.91 7.09 21.17
N SER A 270 -18.92 8.27 20.56
CA SER A 270 -19.35 8.48 19.16
C SER A 270 -18.86 9.86 18.70
N MET A 271 -17.55 10.05 18.72
CA MET A 271 -16.96 11.31 18.28
C MET A 271 -16.95 11.38 16.75
N THR A 272 -17.35 12.52 16.22
CA THR A 272 -17.25 12.84 14.79
C THR A 272 -16.39 14.06 14.53
N ARG A 273 -16.00 14.78 15.60
CA ARG A 273 -15.08 15.92 15.56
C ARG A 273 -14.28 15.97 16.87
N THR A 274 -13.00 16.33 16.73
CA THR A 274 -12.10 16.59 17.87
C THR A 274 -11.14 17.75 17.53
N GLU A 275 -10.69 18.42 18.60
CA GLU A 275 -9.71 19.52 18.53
C GLU A 275 -8.64 19.32 19.59
#